data_9ffabdcada905100da130ef0754551d6
#
_entry.id   9ffabdcada905100da130ef0754551d6
#
_cell.length_a   1.000
_cell.length_b   1.000
_cell.length_c   1.000
_cell.angle_alpha   90.00
_cell.angle_beta   90.00
_cell.angle_gamma   90.00
#
_symmetry.space_group_name_H-M   'P 1'
#
loop_
_entity.id
_entity.type
_entity.pdbx_description
1 polymer ?
#
loop_
_entity_poly.entity_id
_entity_poly.type
_entity_poly.pdbx_seq_one_letter_code
_entity_poly.pdbx_strand_id
1 'polypeptide(L)'
;IPQNDIGFNSDVICGFPKGIAIMNALKSMSPEVIICDEVGTKDEIKAIEYGLNSGVKFILTVHSSSYEELKRKKQIKMLLETGEFDNIVLLKSGRVPGITDKIINCEVLLNEIRRGNTFGDYGSYDGTAFGTSTEKTYKDFDRDTAVYFSR
;
A
#
# COMPACT_ATOMS: atom_id res chain seq x y z
N ILE A 1 16.77 17.55 -8.26
CA ILE A 1 16.07 18.77 -7.84
C ILE A 1 14.59 18.49 -8.06
N PRO A 2 13.72 18.62 -7.05
CA PRO A 2 12.28 18.43 -7.22
C PRO A 2 11.73 19.45 -8.19
N GLN A 3 10.83 19.03 -9.07
CA GLN A 3 10.17 19.91 -10.04
C GLN A 3 9.07 20.77 -9.39
N ASN A 4 8.58 20.34 -8.23
CA ASN A 4 7.55 21.03 -7.47
C ASN A 4 8.13 21.59 -6.18
N ASP A 5 7.50 22.64 -5.66
CA ASP A 5 7.79 23.15 -4.32
C ASP A 5 7.31 22.09 -3.29
N ILE A 6 8.27 21.53 -2.56
CA ILE A 6 8.01 20.54 -1.52
C ILE A 6 8.02 21.14 -0.10
N GLY A 7 8.20 22.45 0.00
CA GLY A 7 8.29 23.15 1.27
C GLY A 7 9.69 23.15 1.89
N PHE A 8 9.86 24.01 2.88
CA PHE A 8 11.16 24.32 3.50
C PHE A 8 11.71 23.15 4.36
N ASN A 9 10.84 22.35 4.95
CA ASN A 9 11.20 21.27 5.87
C ASN A 9 11.22 19.89 5.19
N SER A 10 11.43 19.85 3.88
CA SER A 10 11.45 18.61 3.11
C SER A 10 12.73 18.45 2.33
N ASP A 11 13.29 17.25 2.38
CA ASP A 11 14.49 16.87 1.63
C ASP A 11 14.17 15.76 0.63
N VAL A 12 14.86 15.77 -0.50
CA VAL A 12 14.74 14.71 -1.51
C VAL A 12 16.03 13.92 -1.60
N ILE A 13 15.93 12.62 -1.39
CA ILE A 13 17.05 11.70 -1.62
C ILE A 13 16.84 11.02 -2.97
N CYS A 14 17.79 11.19 -3.87
CA CYS A 14 17.80 10.56 -5.19
C CYS A 14 19.16 9.94 -5.50
N GLY A 15 19.20 9.07 -6.51
CA GLY A 15 20.45 8.45 -6.98
C GLY A 15 20.89 7.22 -6.15
N PHE A 16 20.08 6.77 -5.20
CA PHE A 16 20.33 5.55 -4.43
C PHE A 16 19.20 4.53 -4.65
N PRO A 17 19.49 3.22 -4.49
CA PRO A 17 18.42 2.24 -4.31
C PRO A 17 17.53 2.65 -3.11
N LYS A 18 16.20 2.58 -3.27
CA LYS A 18 15.23 3.12 -2.29
C LYS A 18 15.44 2.60 -0.87
N GLY A 19 15.69 1.30 -0.69
CA GLY A 19 15.95 0.72 0.63
C GLY A 19 17.19 1.35 1.31
N ILE A 20 18.24 1.63 0.54
CA ILE A 20 19.45 2.31 1.05
C ILE A 20 19.14 3.77 1.37
N ALA A 21 18.37 4.46 0.50
CA ALA A 21 17.96 5.85 0.72
C ALA A 21 17.15 5.99 2.02
N ILE A 22 16.17 5.11 2.24
CA ILE A 22 15.38 5.06 3.48
C ILE A 22 16.29 4.86 4.69
N MET A 23 17.19 3.88 4.66
CA MET A 23 18.12 3.63 5.78
C MET A 23 19.06 4.81 6.05
N ASN A 24 19.51 5.51 5.02
CA ASN A 24 20.35 6.72 5.17
C ASN A 24 19.54 7.86 5.78
N ALA A 25 18.30 8.09 5.34
CA ALA A 25 17.40 9.08 5.94
C ALA A 25 17.20 8.81 7.43
N LEU A 26 16.87 7.58 7.79
CA LEU A 26 16.64 7.18 9.19
C LEU A 26 17.86 7.41 10.07
N LYS A 27 19.06 7.17 9.55
CA LYS A 27 20.31 7.30 10.33
C LYS A 27 20.82 8.73 10.46
N SER A 28 20.55 9.59 9.48
CA SER A 28 21.25 10.87 9.34
C SER A 28 20.35 12.10 9.37
N MET A 29 19.03 11.94 9.07
CA MET A 29 18.15 13.08 8.86
C MET A 29 17.04 13.18 9.91
N SER A 30 16.84 12.14 10.73
CA SER A 30 15.80 12.09 11.77
C SER A 30 14.41 12.50 11.22
N PRO A 31 13.92 11.89 10.13
CA PRO A 31 12.67 12.28 9.51
C PRO A 31 11.48 11.93 10.41
N GLU A 32 10.46 12.80 10.43
CA GLU A 32 9.17 12.49 11.05
C GLU A 32 8.30 11.64 10.11
N VAL A 33 8.40 11.91 8.80
CA VAL A 33 7.64 11.23 7.75
C VAL A 33 8.56 10.92 6.57
N ILE A 34 8.46 9.73 6.03
CA ILE A 34 9.10 9.35 4.76
C ILE A 34 8.02 9.08 3.73
N ILE A 35 8.12 9.76 2.58
CA ILE A 35 7.27 9.51 1.42
C ILE A 35 8.07 8.69 0.43
N CYS A 36 7.60 7.50 0.08
CA CYS A 36 8.27 6.62 -0.86
C CYS A 36 7.34 6.20 -1.97
N ASP A 37 7.71 6.55 -3.19
CA ASP A 37 6.95 6.21 -4.39
C ASP A 37 7.29 4.79 -4.87
N GLU A 38 6.27 4.06 -5.29
CA GLU A 38 6.38 2.74 -5.93
C GLU A 38 7.21 1.70 -5.17
N VAL A 39 6.74 1.30 -4.01
CA VAL A 39 7.37 0.24 -3.21
C VAL A 39 7.21 -1.11 -3.91
N GLY A 40 8.32 -1.78 -4.20
CA GLY A 40 8.32 -3.01 -5.01
C GLY A 40 9.24 -4.12 -4.53
N THR A 41 10.27 -3.84 -3.73
CA THR A 41 11.27 -4.82 -3.36
C THR A 41 11.22 -5.22 -1.88
N LYS A 42 11.75 -6.41 -1.57
CA LYS A 42 11.84 -6.87 -0.19
C LYS A 42 12.78 -6.02 0.67
N ASP A 43 13.82 -5.47 0.07
CA ASP A 43 14.79 -4.66 0.82
C ASP A 43 14.21 -3.29 1.16
N GLU A 44 13.36 -2.74 0.30
CA GLU A 44 12.56 -1.55 0.61
C GLU A 44 11.61 -1.82 1.78
N ILE A 45 10.90 -2.95 1.77
CA ILE A 45 9.96 -3.31 2.84
C ILE A 45 10.70 -3.47 4.18
N LYS A 46 11.86 -4.10 4.21
CA LYS A 46 12.68 -4.22 5.44
C LYS A 46 13.13 -2.86 5.96
N ALA A 47 13.52 -1.95 5.07
CA ALA A 47 13.92 -0.60 5.46
C ALA A 47 12.72 0.19 6.00
N ILE A 48 11.54 0.03 5.40
CA ILE A 48 10.28 0.62 5.88
C ILE A 48 9.93 0.07 7.26
N GLU A 49 9.96 -1.25 7.44
CA GLU A 49 9.69 -1.90 8.72
C GLU A 49 10.65 -1.40 9.83
N TYR A 50 11.92 -1.26 9.51
CA TYR A 50 12.89 -0.68 10.44
C TYR A 50 12.52 0.76 10.83
N GLY A 51 12.09 1.59 9.86
CA GLY A 51 11.69 2.97 10.11
C GLY A 51 10.40 3.05 10.94
N LEU A 52 9.40 2.21 10.65
CA LEU A 52 8.16 2.10 11.43
C LEU A 52 8.45 1.74 12.90
N ASN A 53 9.30 0.74 13.12
CA ASN A 53 9.75 0.34 14.46
C ASN A 53 10.54 1.44 15.18
N SER A 54 11.11 2.39 14.43
CA SER A 54 11.80 3.58 14.97
C SER A 54 10.85 4.77 15.18
N GLY A 55 9.55 4.61 14.96
CA GLY A 55 8.53 5.64 15.16
C GLY A 55 8.37 6.64 13.99
N VAL A 56 9.00 6.37 12.84
CA VAL A 56 8.85 7.21 11.65
C VAL A 56 7.58 6.84 10.90
N LYS A 57 6.81 7.82 10.46
CA LYS A 57 5.60 7.62 9.64
C LYS A 57 5.95 7.46 8.18
N PHE A 58 5.13 6.69 7.48
CA PHE A 58 5.34 6.44 6.05
C PHE A 58 4.09 6.74 5.23
N ILE A 59 4.30 7.36 4.08
CA ILE A 59 3.34 7.45 3.00
C ILE A 59 3.94 6.70 1.81
N LEU A 60 3.30 5.62 1.40
CA LEU A 60 3.81 4.73 0.36
C LEU A 60 2.85 4.70 -0.81
N THR A 61 3.37 4.62 -2.02
CA THR A 61 2.55 4.35 -3.20
C THR A 61 2.86 2.97 -3.77
N VAL A 62 1.85 2.32 -4.30
CA VAL A 62 1.97 1.05 -5.02
C VAL A 62 1.03 1.07 -6.21
N HIS A 63 1.55 0.80 -7.39
CA HIS A 63 0.70 0.67 -8.58
C HIS A 63 -0.03 -0.67 -8.60
N SER A 64 -1.31 -0.63 -8.92
CA SER A 64 -2.12 -1.83 -9.15
C SER A 64 -3.22 -1.53 -10.17
N SER A 65 -3.45 -2.42 -11.11
CA SER A 65 -4.48 -2.26 -12.14
C SER A 65 -5.88 -2.68 -11.64
N SER A 66 -5.98 -3.28 -10.46
CA SER A 66 -7.25 -3.65 -9.86
C SER A 66 -7.11 -3.97 -8.36
N TYR A 67 -8.24 -3.95 -7.65
CA TYR A 67 -8.31 -4.37 -6.26
C TYR A 67 -7.89 -5.85 -6.07
N GLU A 68 -8.27 -6.71 -7.02
CA GLU A 68 -7.89 -8.12 -6.98
C GLU A 68 -6.40 -8.33 -7.22
N GLU A 69 -5.79 -7.55 -8.10
CA GLU A 69 -4.34 -7.55 -8.28
C GLU A 69 -3.63 -7.08 -7.01
N LEU A 70 -4.14 -6.02 -6.38
CA LEU A 70 -3.61 -5.51 -5.11
C LEU A 70 -3.53 -6.62 -4.05
N LYS A 71 -4.59 -7.39 -3.86
CA LYS A 71 -4.65 -8.50 -2.90
C LYS A 71 -3.61 -9.61 -3.18
N ARG A 72 -3.24 -9.80 -4.44
CA ARG A 72 -2.28 -10.82 -4.86
C ARG A 72 -0.82 -10.37 -4.73
N LYS A 73 -0.57 -9.07 -4.58
CA LYS A 73 0.79 -8.54 -4.47
C LYS A 73 1.41 -8.94 -3.15
N LYS A 74 2.50 -9.70 -3.23
CA LYS A 74 3.24 -10.17 -2.04
C LYS A 74 3.74 -9.02 -1.19
N GLN A 75 4.16 -7.93 -1.81
CA GLN A 75 4.64 -6.72 -1.14
C GLN A 75 3.55 -6.10 -0.27
N ILE A 76 2.32 -6.03 -0.78
CA ILE A 76 1.17 -5.53 -0.04
C ILE A 76 0.92 -6.39 1.21
N LYS A 77 0.89 -7.70 1.03
CA LYS A 77 0.72 -8.62 2.15
C LYS A 77 1.79 -8.41 3.23
N MET A 78 3.06 -8.30 2.83
CA MET A 78 4.15 -8.05 3.77
C MET A 78 4.00 -6.72 4.52
N LEU A 79 3.60 -5.64 3.83
CA LEU A 79 3.35 -4.35 4.47
C LEU A 79 2.17 -4.42 5.45
N LEU A 80 1.08 -5.06 5.07
CA LEU A 80 -0.09 -5.23 5.93
C LEU A 80 0.22 -6.10 7.17
N GLU A 81 1.08 -7.09 7.03
CA GLU A 81 1.50 -7.98 8.13
C GLU A 81 2.33 -7.27 9.20
N THR A 82 2.91 -6.10 8.91
CA THR A 82 3.57 -5.26 9.94
C THR A 82 2.57 -4.74 10.98
N GLY A 83 1.29 -4.60 10.62
CA GLY A 83 0.25 -4.04 11.49
C GLY A 83 0.37 -2.52 11.69
N GLU A 84 1.27 -1.85 10.97
CA GLU A 84 1.63 -0.45 11.19
C GLU A 84 0.88 0.52 10.26
N PHE A 85 0.07 0.00 9.33
CA PHE A 85 -0.73 0.80 8.43
C PHE A 85 -2.22 0.67 8.75
N ASP A 86 -2.93 1.81 8.84
CA ASP A 86 -4.35 1.84 9.15
C ASP A 86 -5.22 1.76 7.90
N ASN A 87 -4.86 2.53 6.87
CA ASN A 87 -5.70 2.71 5.70
C ASN A 87 -4.93 2.64 4.39
N ILE A 88 -5.63 2.15 3.38
CA ILE A 88 -5.24 2.20 1.97
C ILE A 88 -6.20 3.15 1.27
N VAL A 89 -5.66 4.14 0.59
CA VAL A 89 -6.42 5.05 -0.25
C VAL A 89 -6.27 4.62 -1.70
N LEU A 90 -7.34 4.19 -2.32
CA LEU A 90 -7.37 3.94 -3.76
C LEU A 90 -7.68 5.25 -4.48
N LEU A 91 -6.88 5.57 -5.46
CA LEU A 91 -7.10 6.73 -6.32
C LEU A 91 -7.75 6.28 -7.63
N LYS A 92 -8.62 7.12 -8.15
CA LYS A 92 -9.20 6.90 -9.48
C LYS A 92 -8.12 7.08 -10.53
N SER A 93 -8.08 6.14 -11.47
CA SER A 93 -7.37 6.35 -12.73
C SER A 93 -8.21 7.27 -13.62
N GLY A 94 -7.56 8.05 -14.46
CA GLY A 94 -8.25 8.84 -15.46
C GLY A 94 -7.74 10.26 -15.64
N ARG A 95 -8.53 11.09 -16.30
CA ARG A 95 -8.14 12.45 -16.74
C ARG A 95 -7.90 13.44 -15.60
N VAL A 96 -8.39 13.14 -14.39
CA VAL A 96 -8.21 14.01 -13.21
C VAL A 96 -7.49 13.21 -12.13
N PRO A 97 -6.18 13.37 -11.99
CA PRO A 97 -5.40 12.66 -10.98
C PRO A 97 -5.74 13.14 -9.56
N GLY A 98 -5.52 12.27 -8.57
CA GLY A 98 -5.66 12.64 -7.16
C GLY A 98 -7.08 12.52 -6.57
N ILE A 99 -8.07 12.06 -7.35
CA ILE A 99 -9.41 11.82 -6.81
C ILE A 99 -9.40 10.48 -6.07
N THR A 100 -9.79 10.51 -4.79
CA THR A 100 -10.01 9.30 -4.00
C THR A 100 -11.20 8.52 -4.56
N ASP A 101 -10.97 7.23 -4.83
CA ASP A 101 -12.04 6.29 -5.18
C ASP A 101 -12.60 5.63 -3.93
N LYS A 102 -11.73 5.04 -3.12
CA LYS A 102 -12.11 4.30 -1.92
C LYS A 102 -11.03 4.38 -0.85
N ILE A 103 -11.45 4.36 0.41
CA ILE A 103 -10.56 4.16 1.56
C ILE A 103 -10.88 2.79 2.15
N ILE A 104 -9.86 1.97 2.34
CA ILE A 104 -9.98 0.60 2.83
C ILE A 104 -9.14 0.48 4.10
N ASN A 105 -9.72 -0.09 5.14
CA ASN A 105 -8.97 -0.42 6.35
C ASN A 105 -8.02 -1.60 6.07
N CYS A 106 -6.76 -1.47 6.49
CA CYS A 106 -5.70 -2.44 6.23
C CYS A 106 -5.97 -3.80 6.89
N GLU A 107 -6.54 -3.82 8.08
CA GLU A 107 -6.89 -5.06 8.78
C GLU A 107 -7.98 -5.84 8.04
N VAL A 108 -8.98 -5.14 7.51
CA VAL A 108 -10.04 -5.76 6.70
C VAL A 108 -9.45 -6.40 5.45
N LEU A 109 -8.58 -5.67 4.73
CA LEU A 109 -7.92 -6.20 3.55
C LEU A 109 -7.02 -7.41 3.86
N LEU A 110 -6.27 -7.35 4.96
CA LEU A 110 -5.41 -8.46 5.38
C LEU A 110 -6.24 -9.72 5.69
N ASN A 111 -7.39 -9.55 6.32
CA ASN A 111 -8.31 -10.66 6.62
C ASN A 111 -8.92 -11.24 5.33
N GLU A 112 -9.24 -10.42 4.33
CA GLU A 112 -9.68 -10.90 3.01
C GLU A 112 -8.57 -11.71 2.30
N ILE A 113 -7.33 -11.21 2.32
CA ILE A 113 -6.18 -11.91 1.75
C ILE A 113 -5.96 -13.28 2.42
N ARG A 114 -6.06 -13.34 3.73
CA ARG A 114 -5.92 -14.59 4.51
C ARG A 114 -7.02 -15.60 4.19
N ARG A 115 -8.27 -15.16 4.08
CA ARG A 115 -9.41 -16.02 3.71
C ARG A 115 -9.29 -16.53 2.27
N GLY A 116 -8.86 -15.69 1.33
CA GLY A 116 -8.63 -16.10 -0.07
C GLY A 116 -7.54 -17.16 -0.23
N ASN A 117 -6.55 -17.20 0.66
CA ASN A 117 -5.51 -18.22 0.67
C ASN A 117 -5.96 -19.55 1.33
N THR A 118 -7.06 -19.56 2.09
CA THR A 118 -7.60 -20.79 2.71
C THR A 118 -8.54 -21.56 1.79
N PHE A 119 -8.95 -21.01 0.64
CA PHE A 119 -9.82 -21.68 -0.33
C PHE A 119 -9.10 -22.64 -1.29
N GLY A 120 -7.80 -22.86 -1.10
CA GLY A 120 -6.99 -23.78 -1.92
C GLY A 120 -6.90 -25.22 -1.41
N ASP A 121 -7.47 -25.59 -0.26
CA ASP A 121 -7.24 -26.91 0.32
C ASP A 121 -8.39 -27.52 1.16
N TYR A 122 -9.66 -27.23 0.87
CA TYR A 122 -10.75 -28.08 1.36
C TYR A 122 -11.96 -28.09 0.42
N GLY A 123 -12.28 -29.32 0.00
CA GLY A 123 -13.40 -29.63 -0.86
C GLY A 123 -14.77 -29.22 -0.29
N SER A 124 -15.65 -29.04 -1.26
CA SER A 124 -17.11 -29.06 -1.22
C SER A 124 -17.80 -28.95 0.14
N TYR A 125 -18.43 -27.80 0.41
CA TYR A 125 -19.59 -27.74 1.25
C TYR A 125 -20.72 -27.01 0.52
N ASP A 126 -21.84 -27.73 0.52
CA ASP A 126 -23.17 -27.45 0.01
C ASP A 126 -23.72 -26.11 0.53
N GLY A 127 -24.50 -25.47 -0.36
CA GLY A 127 -25.06 -24.17 -0.07
C GLY A 127 -26.15 -24.19 0.99
N THR A 128 -26.21 -23.11 1.73
CA THR A 128 -27.43 -22.37 2.04
C THR A 128 -27.10 -21.03 2.70
N ALA A 129 -27.50 -20.00 1.99
CA ALA A 129 -28.04 -18.70 2.39
C ALA A 129 -27.65 -18.07 3.75
N PHE A 130 -27.04 -16.90 3.67
CA PHE A 130 -27.72 -15.69 4.15
C PHE A 130 -27.18 -14.49 3.37
N GLY A 131 -28.09 -13.87 2.60
CA GLY A 131 -27.82 -12.69 1.81
C GLY A 131 -27.80 -11.43 2.66
N THR A 132 -27.04 -10.50 2.18
CA THR A 132 -27.41 -9.13 1.85
C THR A 132 -26.24 -8.52 1.10
N SER A 133 -26.32 -8.53 -0.19
CA SER A 133 -26.34 -7.41 -1.13
C SER A 133 -25.43 -6.26 -0.80
N THR A 134 -24.27 -6.22 -1.42
CA THR A 134 -23.92 -5.23 -2.44
C THR A 134 -22.73 -5.75 -3.23
N GLU A 135 -22.97 -6.67 -4.15
CA GLU A 135 -22.11 -6.87 -5.32
C GLU A 135 -22.22 -5.62 -6.19
N LYS A 136 -21.44 -4.61 -5.91
CA LYS A 136 -21.01 -3.68 -6.94
C LYS A 136 -19.86 -4.35 -7.66
N THR A 137 -20.16 -4.85 -8.82
CA THR A 137 -19.25 -5.32 -9.85
C THR A 137 -18.09 -4.34 -10.00
N TYR A 138 -16.92 -4.72 -9.52
CA TYR A 138 -15.65 -4.01 -9.76
C TYR A 138 -15.23 -4.27 -11.20
N LYS A 139 -15.92 -3.66 -12.15
CA LYS A 139 -15.51 -3.58 -13.55
C LYS A 139 -14.77 -2.25 -13.72
N ASP A 140 -13.59 -2.36 -14.29
CA ASP A 140 -12.78 -1.28 -14.86
C ASP A 140 -12.06 -0.38 -13.85
N PHE A 141 -11.00 -0.92 -13.22
CA PHE A 141 -9.84 -0.12 -12.86
C PHE A 141 -8.96 0.01 -14.10
N ASP A 142 -8.86 1.20 -14.63
CA ASP A 142 -7.94 1.52 -15.71
C ASP A 142 -6.49 1.47 -15.18
N ARG A 143 -5.49 1.27 -16.04
CA ARG A 143 -4.15 0.75 -15.78
C ARG A 143 -3.23 1.50 -14.79
N ASP A 144 -3.66 2.51 -14.06
CA ASP A 144 -2.78 3.36 -13.24
C ASP A 144 -3.34 3.68 -11.85
N THR A 145 -3.91 2.71 -11.15
CA THR A 145 -4.39 2.93 -9.80
C THR A 145 -3.23 2.99 -8.82
N ALA A 146 -2.94 4.18 -8.31
CA ALA A 146 -1.99 4.35 -7.23
C ALA A 146 -2.67 4.03 -5.89
N VAL A 147 -1.97 3.30 -5.04
CA VAL A 147 -2.43 2.94 -3.70
C VAL A 147 -1.55 3.63 -2.68
N TYR A 148 -2.16 4.37 -1.77
CA TYR A 148 -1.44 5.06 -0.71
C TYR A 148 -1.68 4.36 0.61
N PHE A 149 -0.62 4.14 1.37
CA PHE A 149 -0.66 3.65 2.74
C PHE A 149 -0.32 4.80 3.67
N SER A 150 -1.11 5.01 4.70
CA SER A 150 -0.81 5.99 5.74
C SER A 150 -1.03 5.38 7.13
N ARG A 151 -0.15 5.71 8.03
CA ARG A 151 -0.33 5.50 9.46
C ARG A 151 -0.58 6.82 10.18
#